data_64b81d81ea29a1cf94133ea70d4dbf4c
#
_entry.id   64b81d81ea29a1cf94133ea70d4dbf4c
#
_cell.length_a   1.000
_cell.length_b   1.000
_cell.length_c   1.000
_cell.angle_alpha   90.00
_cell.angle_beta   90.00
_cell.angle_gamma   90.00
#
_symmetry.space_group_name_H-M   'P 1'
#
loop_
_entity.id
_entity.type
_entity.pdbx_description
1 polymer ?
#
loop_
_entity_poly.entity_id
_entity_poly.type
_entity_poly.pdbx_seq_one_letter_code
_entity_poly.pdbx_strand_id
1 'polypeptide(L)'
;MKSSFLKASIIACAVCSFAMAEGAFIGYEGGYSFASNVKLSEANDGARLRKGQFNSGIKAGYDFDSFGAYGAYFYNFQTKKELEDDGEKYTIKWNKHSFLAGADYTPSITSDVKLVAGAYTGVSRIKFKVDNSDSAQHSTGLVLGTKLGAAYLLDQNNILEAGVKADYTFYKKIDEVKVRESNIGLYVGYTYKF
;
A
#
# COMPACT_ATOMS: atom_id res chain seq x y z
N MET A 1 2.78 0.18 -31.76
CA MET A 1 1.42 0.06 -31.22
C MET A 1 0.91 -1.38 -31.01
N LYS A 2 1.34 -2.41 -31.79
CA LYS A 2 0.81 -3.80 -31.69
C LYS A 2 1.18 -4.54 -30.36
N SER A 3 2.28 -4.23 -29.71
CA SER A 3 2.73 -4.96 -28.52
C SER A 3 1.95 -4.61 -27.23
N SER A 4 1.39 -3.39 -27.16
CA SER A 4 0.62 -2.95 -25.97
C SER A 4 -0.78 -3.57 -25.92
N PHE A 5 -1.42 -3.78 -27.07
CA PHE A 5 -2.72 -4.43 -27.15
C PHE A 5 -2.62 -5.93 -26.77
N LEU A 6 -1.57 -6.63 -27.17
CA LEU A 6 -1.36 -8.04 -26.84
C LEU A 6 -1.17 -8.24 -25.32
N LYS A 7 -0.40 -7.32 -24.70
CA LYS A 7 -0.19 -7.35 -23.22
C LYS A 7 -1.49 -7.06 -22.45
N ALA A 8 -2.29 -6.10 -22.90
CA ALA A 8 -3.59 -5.79 -22.30
C ALA A 8 -4.57 -6.96 -22.43
N SER A 9 -4.60 -7.65 -23.58
CA SER A 9 -5.47 -8.81 -23.80
C SER A 9 -5.08 -10.01 -22.93
N ILE A 10 -3.78 -10.28 -22.73
CA ILE A 10 -3.31 -11.36 -21.86
C ILE A 10 -3.69 -11.09 -20.40
N ILE A 11 -3.54 -9.85 -19.95
CA ILE A 11 -3.92 -9.46 -18.59
C ILE A 11 -5.45 -9.57 -18.41
N ALA A 12 -6.24 -9.13 -19.38
CA ALA A 12 -7.70 -9.23 -19.33
C ALA A 12 -8.18 -10.69 -19.31
N CYS A 13 -7.60 -11.58 -20.12
CA CYS A 13 -7.91 -13.01 -20.11
C CYS A 13 -7.51 -13.68 -18.79
N ALA A 14 -6.37 -13.33 -18.22
CA ALA A 14 -5.94 -13.87 -16.92
C ALA A 14 -6.90 -13.43 -15.80
N VAL A 15 -7.34 -12.16 -15.80
CA VAL A 15 -8.31 -11.66 -14.82
C VAL A 15 -9.67 -12.35 -14.97
N CYS A 16 -10.17 -12.54 -16.19
CA CYS A 16 -11.43 -13.24 -16.44
C CYS A 16 -11.38 -14.72 -16.02
N SER A 17 -10.26 -15.42 -16.29
CA SER A 17 -10.11 -16.82 -15.86
C SER A 17 -10.00 -16.97 -14.35
N PHE A 18 -9.43 -15.98 -13.68
CA PHE A 18 -9.32 -15.94 -12.22
C PHE A 18 -10.69 -15.69 -11.56
N ALA A 19 -11.52 -14.82 -12.13
CA ALA A 19 -12.85 -14.49 -11.63
C ALA A 19 -13.87 -15.63 -11.75
N MET A 20 -13.58 -16.71 -12.46
CA MET A 20 -14.44 -17.88 -12.58
C MET A 20 -14.07 -19.01 -11.60
N ALA A 21 -13.04 -18.85 -10.79
CA ALA A 21 -12.64 -19.83 -9.79
C ALA A 21 -13.38 -19.55 -8.47
N GLU A 22 -14.11 -20.52 -7.97
CA GLU A 22 -14.76 -20.47 -6.65
C GLU A 22 -13.70 -20.12 -5.58
N GLY A 23 -13.95 -19.02 -4.82
CA GLY A 23 -13.01 -18.49 -3.85
C GLY A 23 -12.09 -17.36 -4.36
N ALA A 24 -12.10 -17.05 -5.65
CA ALA A 24 -11.42 -15.86 -6.15
C ALA A 24 -12.12 -14.58 -5.64
N PHE A 25 -11.36 -13.52 -5.44
CA PHE A 25 -11.91 -12.25 -5.01
C PHE A 25 -11.21 -11.05 -5.63
N ILE A 26 -11.95 -9.96 -5.68
CA ILE A 26 -11.42 -8.62 -5.97
C ILE A 26 -11.88 -7.67 -4.86
N GLY A 27 -11.00 -6.74 -4.47
CA GLY A 27 -11.33 -5.79 -3.43
C GLY A 27 -10.74 -4.40 -3.70
N TYR A 28 -11.39 -3.42 -3.11
CA TYR A 28 -10.90 -2.05 -3.01
C TYR A 28 -10.63 -1.71 -1.55
N GLU A 29 -9.58 -0.96 -1.30
CA GLU A 29 -9.20 -0.57 0.04
C GLU A 29 -8.74 0.88 0.06
N GLY A 30 -9.23 1.64 1.04
CA GLY A 30 -8.79 2.98 1.36
C GLY A 30 -8.23 3.04 2.77
N GLY A 31 -7.23 3.89 3.00
CA GLY A 31 -6.61 4.03 4.31
C GLY A 31 -6.04 5.40 4.57
N TYR A 32 -5.77 5.65 5.84
CA TYR A 32 -5.09 6.85 6.30
C TYR A 32 -3.96 6.48 7.27
N SER A 33 -2.72 6.79 6.87
CA SER A 33 -1.53 6.64 7.70
C SER A 33 -1.36 7.90 8.54
N PHE A 34 -1.55 7.81 9.86
CA PHE A 34 -1.41 8.94 10.78
C PHE A 34 0.01 9.10 11.32
N ALA A 35 0.87 8.12 11.13
CA ALA A 35 2.28 8.16 11.52
C ALA A 35 3.15 7.60 10.38
N SER A 36 3.34 8.41 9.33
CA SER A 36 4.40 8.16 8.35
C SER A 36 5.66 8.89 8.82
N ASN A 37 6.66 8.13 9.22
CA ASN A 37 7.96 8.64 9.66
C ASN A 37 9.00 8.29 8.61
N VAL A 38 9.45 9.26 7.84
CA VAL A 38 10.59 9.12 6.94
C VAL A 38 11.85 9.56 7.68
N LYS A 39 12.77 8.63 7.86
CA LYS A 39 14.10 8.90 8.43
C LYS A 39 15.11 9.01 7.30
N LEU A 40 15.74 10.15 7.19
CA LEU A 40 16.91 10.40 6.34
C LEU A 40 18.12 10.29 7.26
N SER A 41 18.94 9.27 7.09
CA SER A 41 20.13 9.06 7.93
C SER A 41 21.38 9.40 7.12
N GLU A 42 21.84 10.63 7.22
CA GLU A 42 23.23 11.00 7.00
C GLU A 42 24.04 10.72 8.27
N ALA A 43 25.37 10.66 8.15
CA ALA A 43 26.26 10.17 9.22
C ALA A 43 26.20 10.96 10.54
N ASN A 44 25.61 12.17 10.59
CA ASN A 44 25.60 13.03 11.78
C ASN A 44 24.30 13.75 12.12
N ASP A 45 23.29 13.82 11.24
CA ASP A 45 22.01 14.49 11.58
C ASP A 45 20.82 13.83 10.86
N GLY A 46 19.96 13.19 11.61
CA GLY A 46 18.81 12.47 11.07
C GLY A 46 17.55 13.33 11.02
N ALA A 47 17.21 13.90 9.88
CA ALA A 47 15.94 14.58 9.69
C ALA A 47 14.75 13.59 9.73
N ARG A 48 13.71 13.89 10.53
CA ARG A 48 12.47 13.11 10.61
C ARG A 48 11.33 13.90 10.02
N LEU A 49 10.73 13.36 8.95
CA LEU A 49 9.51 13.90 8.37
C LEU A 49 8.32 13.07 8.89
N ARG A 50 7.46 13.67 9.69
CA ARG A 50 6.23 13.00 10.16
C ARG A 50 5.03 13.72 9.56
N LYS A 51 4.20 13.00 8.79
CA LYS A 51 2.94 13.52 8.25
C LYS A 51 1.94 12.40 7.96
N GLY A 52 0.64 12.71 8.09
CA GLY A 52 -0.43 11.81 7.67
C GLY A 52 -0.55 11.76 6.15
N GLN A 53 -0.96 10.61 5.62
CA GLN A 53 -1.12 10.38 4.19
C GLN A 53 -2.30 9.45 3.91
N PHE A 54 -3.17 9.85 2.99
CA PHE A 54 -4.21 8.98 2.45
C PHE A 54 -3.64 8.03 1.41
N ASN A 55 -4.19 6.84 1.36
CA ASN A 55 -3.89 5.85 0.33
C ASN A 55 -5.17 5.16 -0.13
N SER A 56 -5.15 4.65 -1.34
CA SER A 56 -6.17 3.76 -1.85
C SER A 56 -5.54 2.73 -2.78
N GLY A 57 -6.20 1.58 -2.93
CA GLY A 57 -5.69 0.50 -3.75
C GLY A 57 -6.73 -0.53 -4.10
N ILE A 58 -6.33 -1.39 -5.01
CA ILE A 58 -7.09 -2.57 -5.41
C ILE A 58 -6.30 -3.82 -5.01
N LYS A 59 -7.02 -4.86 -4.60
CA LYS A 59 -6.46 -6.18 -4.31
C LYS A 59 -7.22 -7.25 -5.08
N ALA A 60 -6.54 -8.29 -5.52
CA ALA A 60 -7.16 -9.48 -6.08
C ALA A 60 -6.43 -10.71 -5.56
N GLY A 61 -7.16 -11.76 -5.31
CA GLY A 61 -6.59 -12.93 -4.67
C GLY A 61 -7.53 -14.12 -4.63
N TYR A 62 -7.14 -15.08 -3.84
CA TYR A 62 -7.88 -16.30 -3.61
C TYR A 62 -8.06 -16.55 -2.10
N ASP A 63 -9.28 -16.92 -1.71
CA ASP A 63 -9.67 -17.26 -0.35
C ASP A 63 -9.76 -18.78 -0.21
N PHE A 64 -8.97 -19.33 0.71
CA PHE A 64 -8.90 -20.74 1.06
C PHE A 64 -9.66 -21.01 2.36
N ASP A 65 -10.78 -20.35 2.58
CA ASP A 65 -11.63 -20.36 3.77
C ASP A 65 -11.06 -19.58 4.97
N SER A 66 -10.08 -20.12 5.67
CA SER A 66 -9.44 -19.46 6.82
C SER A 66 -8.15 -18.73 6.46
N PHE A 67 -7.69 -18.86 5.21
CA PHE A 67 -6.51 -18.19 4.68
C PHE A 67 -6.82 -17.58 3.33
N GLY A 68 -6.27 -16.40 3.07
CA GLY A 68 -6.32 -15.76 1.77
C GLY A 68 -4.93 -15.37 1.31
N ALA A 69 -4.69 -15.44 0.00
CA ALA A 69 -3.48 -14.91 -0.62
C ALA A 69 -3.85 -13.90 -1.70
N TYR A 70 -3.12 -12.80 -1.79
CA TYR A 70 -3.48 -11.72 -2.72
C TYR A 70 -2.28 -10.97 -3.28
N GLY A 71 -2.48 -10.38 -4.46
CA GLY A 71 -1.70 -9.28 -4.99
C GLY A 71 -2.46 -7.97 -4.86
N ALA A 72 -1.77 -6.87 -4.62
CA ALA A 72 -2.39 -5.56 -4.47
C ALA A 72 -1.54 -4.45 -5.08
N TYR A 73 -2.22 -3.41 -5.55
CA TYR A 73 -1.62 -2.15 -5.95
C TYR A 73 -2.19 -1.03 -5.12
N PHE A 74 -1.33 -0.22 -4.51
CA PHE A 74 -1.69 0.95 -3.72
C PHE A 74 -1.06 2.22 -4.27
N TYR A 75 -1.86 3.27 -4.24
CA TYR A 75 -1.42 4.64 -4.47
C TYR A 75 -1.56 5.46 -3.19
N ASN A 76 -0.46 6.00 -2.71
CA ASN A 76 -0.44 6.97 -1.63
C ASN A 76 -0.50 8.38 -2.22
N PHE A 77 -1.55 9.11 -1.87
CA PHE A 77 -1.81 10.43 -2.42
C PHE A 77 -0.72 11.42 -2.06
N GLN A 78 -0.55 12.41 -2.92
CA GLN A 78 0.48 13.42 -2.74
C GLN A 78 0.30 14.16 -1.41
N THR A 79 1.38 14.18 -0.65
CA THR A 79 1.50 14.94 0.61
C THR A 79 2.52 16.05 0.42
N LYS A 80 2.31 17.17 1.10
CA LYS A 80 3.18 18.34 1.07
C LYS A 80 3.69 18.63 2.48
N LYS A 81 4.97 18.98 2.61
CA LYS A 81 5.54 19.53 3.83
C LYS A 81 6.33 20.78 3.50
N GLU A 82 6.03 21.85 4.21
CA GLU A 82 6.79 23.08 4.19
C GLU A 82 7.92 22.96 5.21
N LEU A 83 9.13 23.27 4.80
CA LEU A 83 10.32 23.40 5.63
C LEU A 83 10.81 24.82 5.48
N GLU A 84 11.28 25.41 6.58
CA GLU A 84 11.89 26.73 6.62
C GLU A 84 13.36 26.53 7.01
N ASP A 85 14.26 26.95 6.16
CA ASP A 85 15.71 26.89 6.39
C ASP A 85 16.29 28.24 5.96
N ASP A 86 17.06 28.87 6.84
CA ASP A 86 17.67 30.22 6.66
C ASP A 86 16.70 31.31 6.14
N GLY A 87 15.40 31.24 6.55
CA GLY A 87 14.38 32.21 6.14
C GLY A 87 13.76 31.96 4.76
N GLU A 88 14.20 30.93 4.03
CA GLU A 88 13.58 30.48 2.79
C GLU A 88 12.62 29.30 3.05
N LYS A 89 11.43 29.36 2.43
CA LYS A 89 10.42 28.29 2.55
C LYS A 89 10.51 27.34 1.37
N TYR A 90 10.77 26.07 1.67
CA TYR A 90 10.78 24.99 0.68
C TYR A 90 9.59 24.07 0.89
N THR A 91 8.86 23.76 -0.19
CA THR A 91 7.78 22.77 -0.16
C THR A 91 8.26 21.47 -0.81
N ILE A 92 8.31 20.41 -0.01
CA ILE A 92 8.57 19.04 -0.51
C ILE A 92 7.23 18.34 -0.73
N LYS A 93 7.03 17.84 -1.93
CA LYS A 93 5.87 17.07 -2.37
C LYS A 93 6.31 15.63 -2.65
N TRP A 94 5.55 14.64 -2.17
CA TRP A 94 5.81 13.23 -2.50
C TRP A 94 4.55 12.43 -2.66
N ASN A 95 4.62 11.43 -3.52
CA ASN A 95 3.61 10.39 -3.70
C ASN A 95 4.31 9.03 -3.80
N LYS A 96 3.54 7.95 -3.64
CA LYS A 96 4.08 6.61 -3.59
C LYS A 96 3.17 5.63 -4.32
N HIS A 97 3.76 4.71 -5.08
CA HIS A 97 3.12 3.57 -5.70
C HIS A 97 3.69 2.30 -5.10
N SER A 98 2.84 1.36 -4.71
CA SER A 98 3.27 0.10 -4.10
C SER A 98 2.59 -1.09 -4.77
N PHE A 99 3.39 -2.11 -5.11
CA PHE A 99 2.91 -3.42 -5.54
C PHE A 99 3.24 -4.41 -4.43
N LEU A 100 2.21 -5.03 -3.89
CA LEU A 100 2.31 -5.87 -2.70
C LEU A 100 1.78 -7.27 -3.01
N ALA A 101 2.35 -8.28 -2.35
CA ALA A 101 1.79 -9.61 -2.22
C ALA A 101 1.61 -9.89 -0.72
N GLY A 102 0.50 -10.47 -0.34
CA GLY A 102 0.17 -10.72 1.05
C GLY A 102 -0.62 -11.99 1.25
N ALA A 103 -0.68 -12.39 2.52
CA ALA A 103 -1.53 -13.47 3.00
C ALA A 103 -2.23 -13.03 4.28
N ASP A 104 -3.49 -13.42 4.38
CA ASP A 104 -4.35 -13.14 5.52
C ASP A 104 -4.82 -14.46 6.16
N TYR A 105 -4.78 -14.51 7.47
CA TYR A 105 -5.46 -15.49 8.28
C TYR A 105 -6.77 -14.89 8.76
N THR A 106 -7.90 -15.55 8.44
CA THR A 106 -9.25 -15.01 8.63
C THR A 106 -10.16 -15.99 9.36
N PRO A 107 -9.86 -16.36 10.64
CA PRO A 107 -10.72 -17.26 11.41
C PRO A 107 -12.06 -16.58 11.72
N SER A 108 -13.15 -17.38 11.65
CA SER A 108 -14.49 -16.93 12.03
C SER A 108 -14.59 -16.74 13.54
N ILE A 109 -15.13 -15.60 13.98
CA ILE A 109 -15.48 -15.31 15.37
C ILE A 109 -16.98 -15.63 15.57
N THR A 110 -17.79 -15.25 14.59
CA THR A 110 -19.23 -15.55 14.50
C THR A 110 -19.57 -15.98 13.09
N SER A 111 -20.85 -16.24 12.78
CA SER A 111 -21.32 -16.50 11.40
C SER A 111 -20.94 -15.40 10.41
N ASP A 112 -20.98 -14.14 10.86
CA ASP A 112 -20.88 -12.97 9.99
C ASP A 112 -19.60 -12.15 10.22
N VAL A 113 -18.81 -12.50 11.26
CA VAL A 113 -17.60 -11.75 11.64
C VAL A 113 -16.40 -12.66 11.62
N LYS A 114 -15.37 -12.26 10.86
CA LYS A 114 -14.05 -12.89 10.85
C LYS A 114 -13.00 -11.95 11.43
N LEU A 115 -12.04 -12.48 12.17
CA LEU A 115 -10.81 -11.76 12.47
C LEU A 115 -9.95 -11.69 11.19
N VAL A 116 -9.17 -10.64 11.03
CA VAL A 116 -8.18 -10.52 9.95
C VAL A 116 -6.81 -10.29 10.57
N ALA A 117 -5.89 -11.21 10.35
CA ALA A 117 -4.49 -11.08 10.73
C ALA A 117 -3.63 -11.37 9.50
N GLY A 118 -2.94 -10.38 8.96
CA GLY A 118 -2.23 -10.50 7.70
C GLY A 118 -0.81 -9.98 7.73
N ALA A 119 -0.02 -10.50 6.80
CA ALA A 119 1.30 -10.01 6.50
C ALA A 119 1.45 -9.79 4.99
N TYR A 120 2.22 -8.79 4.60
CA TYR A 120 2.46 -8.48 3.20
C TYR A 120 3.89 -7.97 2.98
N THR A 121 4.35 -8.18 1.76
CA THR A 121 5.64 -7.68 1.29
C THR A 121 5.50 -7.19 -0.15
N GLY A 122 6.47 -6.45 -0.63
CA GLY A 122 6.46 -6.01 -2.01
C GLY A 122 7.43 -4.87 -2.28
N VAL A 123 7.19 -4.17 -3.37
CA VAL A 123 8.03 -3.05 -3.80
C VAL A 123 7.24 -1.75 -3.81
N SER A 124 7.88 -0.70 -3.33
CA SER A 124 7.33 0.64 -3.33
C SER A 124 8.24 1.59 -4.08
N ARG A 125 7.66 2.44 -4.91
CA ARG A 125 8.35 3.52 -5.62
C ARG A 125 7.82 4.85 -5.13
N ILE A 126 8.69 5.63 -4.49
CA ILE A 126 8.40 6.98 -4.04
C ILE A 126 8.96 7.98 -5.05
N LYS A 127 8.21 9.07 -5.27
CA LYS A 127 8.62 10.21 -6.07
C LYS A 127 8.64 11.46 -5.21
N PHE A 128 9.77 12.14 -5.15
CA PHE A 128 9.95 13.42 -4.48
C PHE A 128 10.06 14.54 -5.51
N LYS A 129 9.42 15.67 -5.22
CA LYS A 129 9.55 16.90 -5.98
C LYS A 129 9.71 18.08 -5.00
N VAL A 130 10.76 18.88 -5.20
CA VAL A 130 10.98 20.15 -4.48
C VAL A 130 10.46 21.27 -5.36
N ASP A 131 9.73 22.23 -4.79
CA ASP A 131 8.96 23.23 -5.56
C ASP A 131 9.82 24.13 -6.49
N ASN A 132 11.09 24.32 -6.21
CA ASN A 132 11.99 25.13 -7.05
C ASN A 132 12.93 24.29 -7.96
N SER A 133 12.69 22.97 -8.07
CA SER A 133 13.52 22.10 -8.90
C SER A 133 12.67 21.37 -9.95
N ASP A 134 13.06 21.47 -11.22
CA ASP A 134 12.46 20.69 -12.30
C ASP A 134 12.80 19.20 -12.23
N SER A 135 13.73 18.81 -11.37
CA SER A 135 14.17 17.44 -11.22
C SER A 135 13.35 16.69 -10.16
N ALA A 136 12.62 15.66 -10.60
CA ALA A 136 11.95 14.72 -9.71
C ALA A 136 12.89 13.56 -9.39
N GLN A 137 13.16 13.32 -8.11
CA GLN A 137 13.91 12.15 -7.65
C GLN A 137 13.00 10.98 -7.37
N HIS A 138 13.45 9.78 -7.71
CA HIS A 138 12.72 8.53 -7.49
C HIS A 138 13.58 7.55 -6.69
N SER A 139 12.96 6.91 -5.71
CA SER A 139 13.60 5.77 -5.04
C SER A 139 12.64 4.59 -4.99
N THR A 140 13.22 3.39 -5.05
CA THR A 140 12.48 2.13 -4.95
C THR A 140 12.93 1.40 -3.69
N GLY A 141 11.98 0.85 -2.95
CA GLY A 141 12.25 0.15 -1.68
C GLY A 141 11.44 -1.12 -1.54
N LEU A 142 11.92 -2.00 -0.65
CA LEU A 142 11.21 -3.19 -0.20
C LEU A 142 10.28 -2.80 0.95
N VAL A 143 9.02 -3.22 0.85
CA VAL A 143 7.99 -3.05 1.90
C VAL A 143 7.84 -4.36 2.65
N LEU A 144 7.78 -4.28 3.97
CA LEU A 144 7.33 -5.33 4.86
C LEU A 144 6.24 -4.77 5.75
N GLY A 145 5.11 -5.45 5.85
CA GLY A 145 3.99 -4.94 6.63
C GLY A 145 3.12 -6.04 7.20
N THR A 146 2.31 -5.63 8.18
CA THR A 146 1.31 -6.44 8.83
C THR A 146 -0.01 -5.67 8.91
N LYS A 147 -1.11 -6.39 9.01
CA LYS A 147 -2.43 -5.83 9.28
C LYS A 147 -3.19 -6.65 10.30
N LEU A 148 -4.02 -5.98 11.06
CA LEU A 148 -4.94 -6.58 12.01
C LEU A 148 -6.28 -5.86 11.93
N GLY A 149 -7.38 -6.63 11.86
CA GLY A 149 -8.70 -6.06 11.68
C GLY A 149 -9.81 -7.06 11.86
N ALA A 150 -10.99 -6.64 11.44
CA ALA A 150 -12.17 -7.48 11.39
C ALA A 150 -12.83 -7.34 10.02
N ALA A 151 -13.37 -8.43 9.54
CA ALA A 151 -14.19 -8.50 8.34
C ALA A 151 -15.62 -8.86 8.72
N TYR A 152 -16.58 -8.13 8.14
CA TYR A 152 -18.02 -8.36 8.28
C TYR A 152 -18.57 -8.87 6.95
N LEU A 153 -19.18 -10.04 6.97
CA LEU A 153 -19.83 -10.64 5.81
C LEU A 153 -21.24 -10.03 5.68
N LEU A 154 -21.43 -9.18 4.67
CA LEU A 154 -22.75 -8.64 4.34
C LEU A 154 -23.65 -9.70 3.76
N ASP A 155 -23.06 -10.58 2.96
CA ASP A 155 -23.63 -11.81 2.41
C ASP A 155 -22.48 -12.76 1.98
N GLN A 156 -22.81 -13.82 1.22
CA GLN A 156 -21.84 -14.83 0.79
C GLN A 156 -20.70 -14.29 -0.09
N ASN A 157 -20.95 -13.19 -0.82
CA ASN A 157 -20.05 -12.61 -1.79
C ASN A 157 -19.44 -11.27 -1.35
N ASN A 158 -20.12 -10.53 -0.46
CA ASN A 158 -19.82 -9.16 -0.13
C ASN A 158 -19.25 -9.03 1.29
N ILE A 159 -18.03 -8.52 1.42
CA ILE A 159 -17.30 -8.44 2.66
C ILE A 159 -16.80 -7.02 2.87
N LEU A 160 -17.08 -6.45 4.04
CA LEU A 160 -16.47 -5.21 4.53
C LEU A 160 -15.36 -5.55 5.50
N GLU A 161 -14.23 -4.89 5.39
CA GLU A 161 -13.06 -5.08 6.25
C GLU A 161 -12.61 -3.74 6.82
N ALA A 162 -12.24 -3.69 8.10
CA ALA A 162 -11.66 -2.52 8.73
C ALA A 162 -10.60 -2.92 9.75
N GLY A 163 -9.56 -2.11 9.90
CA GLY A 163 -8.48 -2.44 10.81
C GLY A 163 -7.34 -1.45 10.83
N VAL A 164 -6.22 -1.91 11.37
CA VAL A 164 -4.95 -1.19 11.43
C VAL A 164 -3.91 -1.89 10.56
N LYS A 165 -3.04 -1.09 9.94
CA LYS A 165 -1.86 -1.54 9.20
C LYS A 165 -0.61 -0.91 9.75
N ALA A 166 0.46 -1.68 9.78
CA ALA A 166 1.80 -1.17 10.06
C ALA A 166 2.77 -1.71 9.01
N ASP A 167 3.55 -0.85 8.41
CA ASP A 167 4.57 -1.25 7.46
C ASP A 167 5.88 -0.49 7.63
N TYR A 168 6.92 -1.12 7.13
CA TYR A 168 8.26 -0.59 7.09
C TYR A 168 8.82 -0.73 5.68
N THR A 169 9.33 0.38 5.11
CA THR A 169 9.91 0.41 3.78
C THR A 169 11.40 0.73 3.83
N PHE A 170 12.19 -0.14 3.22
CA PHE A 170 13.64 0.01 3.05
C PHE A 170 13.89 0.51 1.63
N TYR A 171 14.15 1.80 1.46
CA TYR A 171 14.50 2.37 0.17
C TYR A 171 15.97 2.17 -0.18
N LYS A 172 16.28 2.10 -1.48
CA LYS A 172 17.66 2.18 -1.97
C LYS A 172 18.25 3.54 -1.57
N LYS A 173 19.54 3.54 -1.26
CA LYS A 173 20.28 4.76 -0.95
C LYS A 173 20.17 5.76 -2.11
N ILE A 174 19.97 7.03 -1.78
CA ILE A 174 20.08 8.16 -2.70
C ILE A 174 21.30 8.94 -2.25
N ASP A 175 22.32 9.07 -3.10
CA ASP A 175 23.56 9.82 -2.81
C ASP A 175 24.14 9.55 -1.40
N GLU A 176 24.33 8.26 -1.06
CA GLU A 176 24.81 7.74 0.24
C GLU A 176 23.82 7.86 1.42
N VAL A 177 22.70 8.60 1.28
CA VAL A 177 21.67 8.74 2.31
C VAL A 177 20.79 7.48 2.37
N LYS A 178 20.69 6.87 3.55
CA LYS A 178 19.77 5.77 3.81
C LYS A 178 18.39 6.33 4.09
N VAL A 179 17.40 5.97 3.26
CA VAL A 179 15.99 6.36 3.45
C VAL A 179 15.21 5.16 3.99
N ARG A 180 14.53 5.35 5.10
CA ARG A 180 13.64 4.37 5.72
C ARG A 180 12.32 5.02 6.07
N GLU A 181 11.24 4.31 5.84
CA GLU A 181 9.90 4.80 6.17
C GLU A 181 9.18 3.78 7.05
N SER A 182 8.56 4.23 8.13
CA SER A 182 7.65 3.44 8.94
C SER A 182 6.28 4.09 8.93
N ASN A 183 5.24 3.30 8.66
CA ASN A 183 3.85 3.74 8.60
C ASN A 183 3.01 2.97 9.60
N ILE A 184 2.07 3.67 10.22
CA ILE A 184 0.96 3.10 10.96
C ILE A 184 -0.31 3.85 10.53
N GLY A 185 -1.39 3.13 10.26
CA GLY A 185 -2.63 3.72 9.80
C GLY A 185 -3.84 2.83 9.98
N LEU A 186 -5.00 3.42 9.72
CA LEU A 186 -6.28 2.73 9.62
C LEU A 186 -6.59 2.42 8.17
N TYR A 187 -7.35 1.36 7.94
CA TYR A 187 -7.88 1.04 6.63
C TYR A 187 -9.32 0.55 6.70
N VAL A 188 -10.03 0.75 5.61
CA VAL A 188 -11.34 0.18 5.34
C VAL A 188 -11.31 -0.40 3.93
N GLY A 189 -11.85 -1.57 3.75
CA GLY A 189 -11.90 -2.28 2.48
C GLY A 189 -13.25 -2.90 2.19
N TYR A 190 -13.53 -3.04 0.91
CA TYR A 190 -14.66 -3.83 0.40
C TYR A 190 -14.09 -4.90 -0.52
N THR A 191 -14.59 -6.12 -0.38
CA THR A 191 -14.17 -7.28 -1.17
C THR A 191 -15.39 -7.98 -1.72
N TYR A 192 -15.37 -8.26 -3.02
CA TYR A 192 -16.31 -9.12 -3.69
C TYR A 192 -15.66 -10.48 -3.96
N LYS A 193 -16.29 -11.54 -3.49
CA LYS A 193 -15.89 -12.94 -3.66
C LYS A 193 -16.75 -13.58 -4.74
N PHE A 194 -16.15 -14.27 -5.69
CA PHE A 194 -16.83 -14.94 -6.80
C PHE A 194 -17.31 -16.33 -6.41
#